data_387c468c10daf0345d1285d711c95688
#
_entry.id   387c468c10daf0345d1285d711c95688
#
_cell.length_a   1.000
_cell.length_b   1.000
_cell.length_c   1.000
_cell.angle_alpha   90.00
_cell.angle_beta   90.00
_cell.angle_gamma   90.00
#
_symmetry.space_group_name_H-M   'P 1'
#
loop_
_entity.id
_entity.type
_entity.pdbx_description
1 polymer ?
#
loop_
_entity_poly.entity_id
_entity_poly.type
_entity_poly.pdbx_seq_one_letter_code
_entity_poly.pdbx_strand_id
1 'polypeptide(L)'
;MSLRYLGIGLLTCLLAASAAAQTAPPDAPQPQANRQSLQLTPAEREAERIKHLAIVNYRPYDKPTHKDQFIDYLNDSYGLPAFGRSTTRALYGEFFNTGTAWGTDFPGYMQRFGSALAANAISGNVRFGMETLFHEDMRYIPCHGCRVMHKIDNALLAEITARHDVDGHRFFTLTPVVSDLSGPIIANTVWVPNSDPINGLIAARTVFPARIGAHLFQEFVLERRHHDKPEN
;
A
#
# COMPACT_ATOMS: atom_id res chain seq x y z
N MET A 1 14.09 -39.16 -11.43
CA MET A 1 13.60 -38.68 -12.74
C MET A 1 12.10 -38.95 -12.81
N SER A 2 11.26 -37.97 -12.63
CA SER A 2 9.83 -38.06 -12.98
C SER A 2 9.30 -36.64 -13.17
N LEU A 3 9.16 -36.25 -14.44
CA LEU A 3 8.50 -35.02 -14.88
C LEU A 3 7.01 -35.08 -14.51
N ARG A 4 6.52 -34.08 -13.82
CA ARG A 4 5.08 -33.79 -13.79
C ARG A 4 4.87 -32.33 -14.20
N TYR A 5 4.73 -32.15 -15.50
CA TYR A 5 4.10 -30.95 -16.06
C TYR A 5 2.60 -31.06 -15.79
N LEU A 6 2.06 -30.15 -14.98
CA LEU A 6 0.60 -29.98 -14.89
C LEU A 6 0.25 -28.63 -15.48
N GLY A 7 -0.62 -28.71 -16.48
CA GLY A 7 -1.01 -27.67 -17.40
C GLY A 7 -1.60 -26.41 -16.76
N ILE A 8 -1.15 -25.30 -17.28
CA ILE A 8 -1.76 -24.00 -17.12
C ILE A 8 -2.94 -23.97 -18.08
N GLY A 9 -4.13 -24.20 -17.55
CA GLY A 9 -5.39 -24.00 -18.27
C GLY A 9 -5.68 -22.51 -18.40
N LEU A 10 -5.46 -21.99 -19.60
CA LEU A 10 -5.89 -20.65 -20.01
C LEU A 10 -7.43 -20.65 -20.09
N LEU A 11 -8.11 -20.05 -19.12
CA LEU A 11 -9.56 -19.82 -19.20
C LEU A 11 -9.80 -18.49 -19.91
N THR A 12 -9.89 -18.55 -21.24
CA THR A 12 -10.35 -17.46 -22.09
C THR A 12 -11.88 -17.40 -22.04
N CYS A 13 -12.44 -16.52 -21.19
CA CYS A 13 -13.87 -16.16 -21.27
C CYS A 13 -14.08 -15.12 -22.35
N LEU A 14 -14.50 -15.56 -23.55
CA LEU A 14 -15.07 -14.70 -24.58
C LEU A 14 -16.49 -14.31 -24.14
N LEU A 15 -16.67 -13.07 -23.70
CA LEU A 15 -18.00 -12.45 -23.59
C LEU A 15 -18.35 -11.81 -24.93
N ALA A 16 -19.18 -12.50 -25.70
CA ALA A 16 -19.86 -11.94 -26.86
C ALA A 16 -20.97 -10.99 -26.38
N ALA A 17 -20.72 -9.69 -26.48
CA ALA A 17 -21.76 -8.68 -26.26
C ALA A 17 -22.62 -8.58 -27.53
N SER A 18 -23.83 -9.11 -27.46
CA SER A 18 -24.88 -8.92 -28.49
C SER A 18 -25.37 -7.47 -28.38
N ALA A 19 -25.02 -6.65 -29.35
CA ALA A 19 -25.60 -5.33 -29.54
C ALA A 19 -27.03 -5.47 -30.11
N ALA A 20 -28.04 -5.40 -29.24
CA ALA A 20 -29.41 -5.19 -29.65
C ALA A 20 -29.59 -3.70 -29.99
N ALA A 21 -29.68 -3.39 -31.27
CA ALA A 21 -30.09 -2.07 -31.74
C ALA A 21 -31.54 -1.84 -31.37
N GLN A 22 -31.79 -1.05 -30.32
CA GLN A 22 -33.13 -0.52 -30.02
C GLN A 22 -33.37 0.69 -30.91
N THR A 23 -34.24 0.51 -31.89
CA THR A 23 -34.84 1.61 -32.65
C THR A 23 -35.71 2.45 -31.71
N ALA A 24 -35.27 3.66 -31.42
CA ALA A 24 -36.06 4.62 -30.65
C ALA A 24 -37.31 5.04 -31.46
N PRO A 25 -38.51 5.12 -30.84
CA PRO A 25 -39.68 5.68 -31.47
C PRO A 25 -39.50 7.19 -31.70
N PRO A 26 -40.00 7.75 -32.81
CA PRO A 26 -39.92 9.18 -33.10
C PRO A 26 -40.86 9.98 -32.20
N ASP A 27 -40.37 11.11 -31.70
CA ASP A 27 -41.10 12.28 -31.19
C ASP A 27 -42.01 12.09 -29.96
N ALA A 28 -41.43 11.86 -28.81
CA ALA A 28 -41.95 12.43 -27.59
C ALA A 28 -41.29 13.80 -27.34
N PRO A 29 -42.04 14.87 -26.99
CA PRO A 29 -41.43 16.14 -26.60
C PRO A 29 -40.57 15.88 -25.37
N GLN A 30 -39.26 15.88 -25.56
CA GLN A 30 -38.35 15.86 -24.41
C GLN A 30 -38.66 17.08 -23.55
N PRO A 31 -38.89 16.90 -22.24
CA PRO A 31 -38.92 18.04 -21.35
C PRO A 31 -37.56 18.73 -21.56
N GLN A 32 -37.61 19.95 -22.06
CA GLN A 32 -36.43 20.84 -21.99
C GLN A 32 -36.19 21.08 -20.51
N ALA A 33 -35.58 20.07 -19.86
CA ALA A 33 -34.94 20.29 -18.60
C ALA A 33 -34.00 21.47 -18.85
N ASN A 34 -34.35 22.57 -18.23
CA ASN A 34 -33.66 23.83 -18.24
C ASN A 34 -32.18 23.52 -17.94
N ARG A 35 -31.38 23.23 -18.97
CA ARG A 35 -29.94 23.13 -18.93
C ARG A 35 -29.35 24.52 -18.86
N GLN A 36 -29.86 25.34 -17.97
CA GLN A 36 -28.98 26.21 -17.22
C GLN A 36 -28.21 25.26 -16.28
N SER A 37 -27.33 24.47 -16.87
CA SER A 37 -26.17 23.98 -16.13
C SER A 37 -25.59 25.24 -15.51
N LEU A 38 -25.81 25.41 -14.20
CA LEU A 38 -25.13 26.38 -13.40
C LEU A 38 -23.65 26.27 -13.80
N GLN A 39 -23.21 27.17 -14.68
CA GLN A 39 -21.80 27.28 -15.01
C GLN A 39 -21.17 27.91 -13.76
N LEU A 40 -20.95 27.06 -12.76
CA LEU A 40 -20.22 27.43 -11.57
C LEU A 40 -18.95 28.14 -12.02
N THR A 41 -18.70 29.28 -11.47
CA THR A 41 -17.43 29.99 -11.68
C THR A 41 -16.28 29.05 -11.30
N PRO A 42 -15.06 29.25 -11.79
CA PRO A 42 -13.92 28.43 -11.37
C PRO A 42 -13.75 28.37 -9.84
N ALA A 43 -14.05 29.46 -9.14
CA ALA A 43 -14.00 29.52 -7.68
C ALA A 43 -15.11 28.67 -7.00
N GLU A 44 -16.32 28.69 -7.54
CA GLU A 44 -17.44 27.89 -7.02
C GLU A 44 -17.21 26.38 -7.27
N ARG A 45 -16.64 26.01 -8.42
CA ARG A 45 -16.24 24.61 -8.70
C ARG A 45 -15.17 24.13 -7.73
N GLU A 46 -14.20 24.97 -7.43
CA GLU A 46 -13.14 24.66 -6.47
C GLU A 46 -13.71 24.54 -5.04
N ALA A 47 -14.59 25.45 -4.64
CA ALA A 47 -15.26 25.38 -3.34
C ALA A 47 -16.15 24.12 -3.20
N GLU A 48 -16.85 23.72 -4.28
CA GLU A 48 -17.64 22.50 -4.31
C GLU A 48 -16.76 21.26 -4.24
N ARG A 49 -15.64 21.24 -4.97
CA ARG A 49 -14.65 20.18 -4.92
C ARG A 49 -14.09 20.00 -3.51
N ILE A 50 -13.74 21.09 -2.82
CA ILE A 50 -13.17 21.06 -1.46
C ILE A 50 -14.18 20.49 -0.45
N LYS A 51 -15.48 20.72 -0.61
CA LYS A 51 -16.52 20.17 0.29
C LYS A 51 -16.56 18.66 0.31
N HIS A 52 -16.17 18.00 -0.78
CA HIS A 52 -16.17 16.54 -0.91
C HIS A 52 -14.84 15.89 -0.50
N LEU A 53 -13.81 16.68 -0.20
CA LEU A 53 -12.52 16.15 0.25
C LEU A 53 -12.55 15.79 1.74
N ALA A 54 -11.89 14.68 2.08
CA ALA A 54 -11.63 14.36 3.48
C ALA A 54 -10.77 15.44 4.14
N ILE A 55 -11.05 15.72 5.40
CA ILE A 55 -10.20 16.62 6.19
C ILE A 55 -9.14 15.78 6.91
N VAL A 56 -7.89 16.07 6.60
CA VAL A 56 -6.72 15.38 7.18
C VAL A 56 -5.83 16.43 7.84
N ASN A 57 -5.57 16.26 9.14
CA ASN A 57 -4.77 17.23 9.91
C ASN A 57 -5.27 18.69 9.77
N TYR A 58 -6.60 18.88 9.85
CA TYR A 58 -7.27 20.19 9.75
C TYR A 58 -7.14 20.88 8.37
N ARG A 59 -6.70 20.17 7.36
CA ARG A 59 -6.59 20.66 5.96
C ARG A 59 -7.36 19.73 5.03
N PRO A 60 -7.89 20.24 3.90
CA PRO A 60 -8.43 19.38 2.85
C PRO A 60 -7.34 18.41 2.38
N TYR A 61 -7.77 17.18 2.09
CA TYR A 61 -6.87 16.15 1.58
C TYR A 61 -6.15 16.62 0.32
N ASP A 62 -4.83 16.43 0.30
CA ASP A 62 -3.97 16.74 -0.83
C ASP A 62 -3.68 15.45 -1.62
N LYS A 63 -4.25 15.41 -2.83
CA LYS A 63 -4.08 14.27 -3.72
C LYS A 63 -2.61 14.12 -4.12
N PRO A 64 -1.99 12.94 -3.92
CA PRO A 64 -0.64 12.69 -4.40
C PRO A 64 -0.60 12.69 -5.93
N THR A 65 0.44 13.27 -6.49
CA THR A 65 0.70 13.08 -7.91
C THR A 65 1.26 11.67 -8.16
N HIS A 66 1.10 11.15 -9.38
CA HIS A 66 1.73 9.86 -9.74
C HIS A 66 3.25 9.87 -9.55
N LYS A 67 3.88 11.03 -9.71
CA LYS A 67 5.31 11.20 -9.42
C LYS A 67 5.61 11.03 -7.94
N ASP A 68 4.79 11.61 -7.06
CA ASP A 68 4.97 11.49 -5.61
C ASP A 68 4.77 10.04 -5.16
N GLN A 69 3.72 9.38 -5.64
CA GLN A 69 3.47 7.96 -5.37
C GLN A 69 4.65 7.08 -5.82
N PHE A 70 5.22 7.36 -6.99
CA PHE A 70 6.37 6.62 -7.51
C PHE A 70 7.64 6.88 -6.70
N ILE A 71 7.88 8.12 -6.27
CA ILE A 71 9.02 8.47 -5.40
C ILE A 71 8.87 7.80 -4.03
N ASP A 72 7.68 7.84 -3.45
CA ASP A 72 7.38 7.19 -2.17
C ASP A 72 7.58 5.67 -2.26
N TYR A 73 7.10 5.05 -3.35
CA TYR A 73 7.36 3.64 -3.64
C TYR A 73 8.86 3.33 -3.72
N LEU A 74 9.64 4.12 -4.46
CA LEU A 74 11.09 3.91 -4.57
C LEU A 74 11.79 4.07 -3.22
N ASN A 75 11.42 5.09 -2.47
CA ASN A 75 12.00 5.33 -1.15
C ASN A 75 11.65 4.23 -0.15
N ASP A 76 10.40 3.77 -0.15
CA ASP A 76 9.98 2.71 0.78
C ASP A 76 10.53 1.33 0.38
N SER A 77 10.59 1.02 -0.90
CA SER A 77 10.99 -0.31 -1.39
C SER A 77 12.49 -0.49 -1.51
N TYR A 78 13.23 0.57 -1.84
CA TYR A 78 14.66 0.53 -2.17
C TYR A 78 15.52 1.56 -1.41
N GLY A 79 14.91 2.49 -0.69
CA GLY A 79 15.61 3.54 0.06
C GLY A 79 16.08 3.09 1.45
N LEU A 80 16.55 4.06 2.24
CA LEU A 80 17.03 3.84 3.60
C LEU A 80 16.04 3.08 4.51
N PRO A 81 14.73 3.30 4.44
CA PRO A 81 13.78 2.52 5.23
C PRO A 81 13.82 1.02 4.91
N ALA A 82 13.96 0.64 3.62
CA ALA A 82 14.08 -0.75 3.21
C ALA A 82 15.36 -1.40 3.75
N PHE A 83 16.49 -0.68 3.70
CA PHE A 83 17.76 -1.13 4.29
C PHE A 83 17.64 -1.30 5.80
N GLY A 84 17.03 -0.35 6.51
CA GLY A 84 16.81 -0.43 7.94
C GLY A 84 15.97 -1.65 8.34
N ARG A 85 14.84 -1.86 7.67
CA ARG A 85 13.97 -3.03 7.89
C ARG A 85 14.69 -4.35 7.61
N SER A 86 15.46 -4.40 6.51
CA SER A 86 16.22 -5.60 6.14
C SER A 86 17.33 -5.92 7.11
N THR A 87 18.07 -4.90 7.58
CA THR A 87 19.07 -5.03 8.63
C THR A 87 18.48 -5.56 9.92
N THR A 88 17.39 -4.95 10.39
CA THR A 88 16.70 -5.38 11.62
C THR A 88 16.22 -6.82 11.51
N ARG A 89 15.65 -7.21 10.37
CA ARG A 89 15.19 -8.58 10.13
C ARG A 89 16.33 -9.59 10.07
N ALA A 90 17.45 -9.21 9.43
CA ALA A 90 18.64 -10.07 9.38
C ALA A 90 19.27 -10.25 10.76
N LEU A 91 19.40 -9.18 11.54
CA LEU A 91 19.87 -9.24 12.92
C LEU A 91 18.95 -10.07 13.82
N TYR A 92 17.64 -9.88 13.70
CA TYR A 92 16.67 -10.70 14.43
C TYR A 92 16.87 -12.19 14.10
N GLY A 93 17.01 -12.52 12.81
CA GLY A 93 17.25 -13.89 12.36
C GLY A 93 18.55 -14.47 12.91
N GLU A 94 19.59 -13.64 13.03
CA GLU A 94 20.88 -14.04 13.59
C GLU A 94 20.79 -14.30 15.10
N PHE A 95 20.25 -13.36 15.87
CA PHE A 95 20.14 -13.47 17.32
C PHE A 95 19.24 -14.61 17.79
N PHE A 96 18.13 -14.83 17.10
CA PHE A 96 17.15 -15.86 17.48
C PHE A 96 17.31 -17.17 16.69
N ASN A 97 18.35 -17.25 15.86
CA ASN A 97 18.62 -18.37 14.99
C ASN A 97 17.37 -18.85 14.22
N THR A 98 16.59 -17.87 13.74
CA THR A 98 15.40 -18.14 12.94
C THR A 98 15.81 -18.32 11.48
N GLY A 99 15.30 -19.38 10.82
CA GLY A 99 15.69 -19.70 9.45
C GLY A 99 17.10 -20.30 9.38
N THR A 100 17.23 -21.49 9.96
CA THR A 100 18.50 -22.25 10.11
C THR A 100 19.16 -22.66 8.80
N ALA A 101 18.53 -22.38 7.65
CA ALA A 101 19.08 -22.70 6.33
C ALA A 101 20.38 -21.94 6.01
N TRP A 102 20.58 -20.80 6.64
CA TRP A 102 21.80 -19.98 6.52
C TRP A 102 22.54 -19.97 7.86
N GLY A 103 23.85 -20.12 7.85
CA GLY A 103 24.68 -20.12 9.07
C GLY A 103 24.53 -18.85 9.91
N THR A 104 25.15 -18.86 11.12
CA THR A 104 25.19 -17.70 12.04
C THR A 104 26.53 -16.95 11.90
N ASP A 105 27.08 -16.91 10.73
CA ASP A 105 28.30 -16.23 10.37
C ASP A 105 28.00 -15.00 9.49
N PHE A 106 29.01 -14.20 9.19
CA PHE A 106 28.83 -13.02 8.34
C PHE A 106 28.22 -13.33 6.96
N PRO A 107 28.61 -14.39 6.23
CA PRO A 107 27.92 -14.83 5.03
C PRO A 107 26.43 -15.14 5.26
N GLY A 108 26.08 -15.84 6.34
CA GLY A 108 24.69 -16.13 6.70
C GLY A 108 23.87 -14.86 6.97
N TYR A 109 24.46 -13.89 7.68
CA TYR A 109 23.86 -12.58 7.86
C TYR A 109 23.58 -11.88 6.52
N MET A 110 24.56 -11.85 5.62
CA MET A 110 24.41 -11.20 4.31
C MET A 110 23.35 -11.88 3.44
N GLN A 111 23.21 -13.20 3.52
CA GLN A 111 22.15 -13.94 2.84
C GLN A 111 20.77 -13.57 3.38
N ARG A 112 20.60 -13.50 4.72
CA ARG A 112 19.36 -13.03 5.36
C ARG A 112 19.03 -11.59 4.98
N PHE A 113 20.03 -10.72 5.01
CA PHE A 113 19.87 -9.32 4.63
C PHE A 113 19.44 -9.17 3.17
N GLY A 114 20.14 -9.83 2.24
CA GLY A 114 19.80 -9.80 0.81
C GLY A 114 18.41 -10.39 0.54
N SER A 115 18.06 -11.51 1.19
CA SER A 115 16.73 -12.09 1.11
C SER A 115 15.64 -11.17 1.63
N ALA A 116 15.86 -10.49 2.76
CA ALA A 116 14.92 -9.54 3.32
C ALA A 116 14.74 -8.31 2.41
N LEU A 117 15.85 -7.83 1.82
CA LEU A 117 15.79 -6.70 0.88
C LEU A 117 15.02 -7.06 -0.39
N ALA A 118 15.27 -8.24 -0.96
CA ALA A 118 14.53 -8.75 -2.12
C ALA A 118 13.04 -8.94 -1.81
N ALA A 119 12.71 -9.51 -0.63
CA ALA A 119 11.32 -9.66 -0.20
C ALA A 119 10.63 -8.29 -0.02
N ASN A 120 11.31 -7.29 0.56
CA ASN A 120 10.78 -5.93 0.67
C ASN A 120 10.52 -5.31 -0.71
N ALA A 121 11.42 -5.50 -1.67
CA ALA A 121 11.25 -5.01 -3.04
C ALA A 121 10.01 -5.65 -3.70
N ILE A 122 9.82 -6.96 -3.54
CA ILE A 122 8.63 -7.65 -4.08
C ILE A 122 7.35 -7.12 -3.44
N SER A 123 7.31 -7.01 -2.10
CA SER A 123 6.16 -6.45 -1.39
C SER A 123 5.85 -5.02 -1.85
N GLY A 124 6.87 -4.19 -2.03
CA GLY A 124 6.72 -2.83 -2.53
C GLY A 124 6.19 -2.77 -3.96
N ASN A 125 6.68 -3.64 -4.85
CA ASN A 125 6.19 -3.73 -6.23
C ASN A 125 4.72 -4.13 -6.28
N VAL A 126 4.32 -5.14 -5.49
CA VAL A 126 2.91 -5.58 -5.39
C VAL A 126 2.06 -4.45 -4.85
N ARG A 127 2.52 -3.76 -3.80
CA ARG A 127 1.81 -2.62 -3.20
C ARG A 127 1.58 -1.51 -4.21
N PHE A 128 2.64 -1.02 -4.86
CA PHE A 128 2.56 0.04 -5.85
C PHE A 128 1.67 -0.34 -7.04
N GLY A 129 1.75 -1.59 -7.50
CA GLY A 129 0.88 -2.10 -8.56
C GLY A 129 -0.61 -2.07 -8.15
N MET A 130 -0.93 -2.50 -6.93
CA MET A 130 -2.30 -2.48 -6.41
C MET A 130 -2.79 -1.04 -6.15
N GLU A 131 -1.97 -0.17 -5.57
CA GLU A 131 -2.28 1.26 -5.39
C GLU A 131 -2.67 1.91 -6.72
N THR A 132 -1.88 1.67 -7.76
CA THR A 132 -2.12 2.20 -9.10
C THR A 132 -3.40 1.62 -9.72
N LEU A 133 -3.63 0.30 -9.56
CA LEU A 133 -4.77 -0.39 -10.16
C LEU A 133 -6.09 -0.02 -9.49
N PHE A 134 -6.10 0.13 -8.17
CA PHE A 134 -7.31 0.39 -7.38
C PHE A 134 -7.51 1.86 -7.03
N HIS A 135 -6.63 2.76 -7.50
CA HIS A 135 -6.68 4.19 -7.19
C HIS A 135 -6.66 4.46 -5.68
N GLU A 136 -5.75 3.78 -4.98
CA GLU A 136 -5.56 3.88 -3.55
C GLU A 136 -4.38 4.79 -3.21
N ASP A 137 -4.49 5.53 -2.11
CA ASP A 137 -3.38 6.23 -1.48
C ASP A 137 -3.02 5.50 -0.17
N MET A 138 -1.89 4.82 -0.19
CA MET A 138 -1.38 4.03 0.93
C MET A 138 -0.35 4.78 1.78
N ARG A 139 -0.17 6.08 1.54
CA ARG A 139 0.75 6.91 2.34
C ARG A 139 0.27 6.97 3.78
N TYR A 140 1.18 6.70 4.69
CA TYR A 140 0.89 6.92 6.09
C TYR A 140 0.94 8.43 6.42
N ILE A 141 -0.17 8.97 6.86
CA ILE A 141 -0.28 10.38 7.26
C ILE A 141 -0.42 10.41 8.79
N PRO A 142 0.65 10.85 9.51
CA PRO A 142 0.60 10.97 10.97
C PRO A 142 -0.47 11.97 11.41
N CYS A 143 -1.08 11.71 12.56
CA CYS A 143 -2.13 12.56 13.10
C CYS A 143 -1.54 13.69 13.95
N HIS A 144 -1.45 14.90 13.40
CA HIS A 144 -0.91 16.07 14.11
C HIS A 144 -1.88 16.59 15.18
N GLY A 145 -1.36 16.76 16.41
CA GLY A 145 -2.16 17.28 17.52
C GLY A 145 -3.22 16.33 18.07
N CYS A 146 -3.27 15.08 17.64
CA CYS A 146 -4.21 14.09 18.12
C CYS A 146 -3.85 13.57 19.52
N ARG A 147 -4.88 13.09 20.25
CA ARG A 147 -4.71 12.36 21.50
C ARG A 147 -3.99 11.03 21.23
N VAL A 148 -3.26 10.51 22.22
CA VAL A 148 -2.49 9.27 22.14
C VAL A 148 -3.30 8.09 21.55
N MET A 149 -4.54 7.89 22.00
CA MET A 149 -5.38 6.81 21.50
C MET A 149 -5.69 6.95 20.01
N HIS A 150 -5.97 8.16 19.53
CA HIS A 150 -6.21 8.40 18.10
C HIS A 150 -4.97 8.15 17.23
N LYS A 151 -3.77 8.41 17.77
CA LYS A 151 -2.51 8.08 17.09
C LYS A 151 -2.33 6.57 16.97
N ILE A 152 -2.64 5.83 18.03
CA ILE A 152 -2.60 4.36 18.03
C ILE A 152 -3.64 3.82 17.05
N ASP A 153 -4.88 4.30 17.08
CA ASP A 153 -5.94 3.90 16.17
C ASP A 153 -5.55 4.20 14.71
N ASN A 154 -4.93 5.37 14.44
CA ASN A 154 -4.44 5.72 13.12
C ASN A 154 -3.40 4.73 12.60
N ALA A 155 -2.44 4.35 13.45
CA ALA A 155 -1.41 3.37 13.11
C ALA A 155 -1.99 1.97 12.86
N LEU A 156 -2.96 1.52 13.67
CA LEU A 156 -3.59 0.22 13.50
C LEU A 156 -4.51 0.17 12.27
N LEU A 157 -5.29 1.22 12.05
CA LEU A 157 -6.19 1.31 10.88
C LEU A 157 -5.43 1.38 9.56
N ALA A 158 -4.20 1.90 9.56
CA ALA A 158 -3.37 1.95 8.36
C ALA A 158 -3.02 0.56 7.81
N GLU A 159 -3.11 -0.49 8.63
CA GLU A 159 -2.81 -1.88 8.21
C GLU A 159 -3.93 -2.53 7.41
N ILE A 160 -5.14 -2.02 7.50
CA ILE A 160 -6.34 -2.60 6.86
C ILE A 160 -7.15 -1.59 6.05
N THR A 161 -6.68 -0.35 5.96
CA THR A 161 -7.38 0.71 5.23
C THR A 161 -6.42 1.46 4.32
N ALA A 162 -6.95 1.95 3.20
CA ALA A 162 -6.33 2.96 2.35
C ALA A 162 -7.22 4.20 2.27
N ARG A 163 -6.73 5.22 1.60
CA ARG A 163 -7.54 6.38 1.20
C ARG A 163 -7.80 6.32 -0.29
N HIS A 164 -8.97 6.76 -0.72
CA HIS A 164 -9.17 7.02 -2.14
C HIS A 164 -8.25 8.15 -2.60
N ASP A 165 -7.57 7.95 -3.71
CA ASP A 165 -6.64 8.94 -4.26
C ASP A 165 -7.33 10.24 -4.72
N VAL A 166 -8.66 10.21 -4.93
CA VAL A 166 -9.46 11.35 -5.43
C VAL A 166 -9.92 12.24 -4.30
N ASP A 167 -10.49 11.70 -3.23
CA ASP A 167 -11.18 12.44 -2.17
C ASP A 167 -10.58 12.27 -0.77
N GLY A 168 -9.65 11.32 -0.60
CA GLY A 168 -8.94 11.06 0.64
C GLY A 168 -9.77 10.35 1.72
N HIS A 169 -11.01 9.93 1.43
CA HIS A 169 -11.79 9.16 2.37
C HIS A 169 -11.21 7.78 2.59
N ARG A 170 -11.15 7.34 3.85
CA ARG A 170 -10.67 6.00 4.21
C ARG A 170 -11.70 4.94 3.88
N PHE A 171 -11.21 3.83 3.35
CA PHE A 171 -12.01 2.63 3.12
C PHE A 171 -11.20 1.38 3.45
N PHE A 172 -11.89 0.27 3.64
CA PHE A 172 -11.25 -1.03 3.86
C PHE A 172 -10.63 -1.54 2.56
N THR A 173 -9.38 -2.01 2.64
CA THR A 173 -8.68 -2.63 1.52
C THR A 173 -7.83 -3.80 1.97
N LEU A 174 -7.59 -4.74 1.06
CA LEU A 174 -6.67 -5.86 1.26
C LEU A 174 -5.26 -5.59 0.76
N THR A 175 -5.02 -4.45 0.12
CA THR A 175 -3.72 -4.10 -0.46
C THR A 175 -2.55 -4.20 0.52
N PRO A 176 -2.63 -3.68 1.77
CA PRO A 176 -1.56 -3.83 2.74
C PRO A 176 -1.27 -5.29 3.05
N VAL A 177 -2.34 -6.07 3.28
CA VAL A 177 -2.22 -7.49 3.64
C VAL A 177 -1.59 -8.30 2.52
N VAL A 178 -2.10 -8.16 1.28
CA VAL A 178 -1.61 -8.89 0.11
C VAL A 178 -0.16 -8.54 -0.19
N SER A 179 0.17 -7.24 -0.18
CA SER A 179 1.53 -6.79 -0.43
C SER A 179 2.53 -7.30 0.61
N ASP A 180 2.17 -7.26 1.90
CA ASP A 180 3.04 -7.68 2.98
C ASP A 180 3.27 -9.19 3.02
N LEU A 181 2.29 -9.97 2.60
CA LEU A 181 2.41 -11.42 2.48
C LEU A 181 3.23 -11.84 1.26
N SER A 182 3.18 -11.09 0.16
CA SER A 182 3.74 -11.47 -1.13
C SER A 182 5.27 -11.69 -1.07
N GLY A 183 6.00 -10.75 -0.50
CA GLY A 183 7.46 -10.83 -0.43
C GLY A 183 7.97 -12.04 0.35
N PRO A 184 7.57 -12.23 1.62
CA PRO A 184 7.95 -13.40 2.41
C PRO A 184 7.53 -14.74 1.79
N ILE A 185 6.33 -14.84 1.22
CA ILE A 185 5.86 -16.07 0.59
C ILE A 185 6.72 -16.40 -0.63
N ILE A 186 6.95 -15.43 -1.52
CA ILE A 186 7.77 -15.63 -2.72
C ILE A 186 9.20 -15.96 -2.32
N ALA A 187 9.79 -15.25 -1.35
CA ALA A 187 11.13 -15.51 -0.87
C ALA A 187 11.31 -16.96 -0.41
N ASN A 188 10.38 -17.45 0.43
CA ASN A 188 10.45 -18.80 0.99
C ASN A 188 10.11 -19.89 -0.04
N THR A 189 9.45 -19.54 -1.13
CA THR A 189 9.14 -20.49 -2.21
C THR A 189 10.28 -20.60 -3.22
N VAL A 190 10.97 -19.47 -3.49
CA VAL A 190 11.87 -19.39 -4.66
C VAL A 190 13.34 -19.58 -4.30
N TRP A 191 13.83 -18.95 -3.20
CA TRP A 191 15.27 -18.94 -2.92
C TRP A 191 15.70 -19.27 -1.50
N VAL A 192 14.80 -19.28 -0.52
CA VAL A 192 15.15 -19.71 0.84
C VAL A 192 15.29 -21.23 0.86
N PRO A 193 16.48 -21.78 1.20
CA PRO A 193 16.70 -23.19 1.16
C PRO A 193 15.81 -23.95 2.17
N ASN A 194 15.34 -25.14 1.78
CA ASN A 194 14.52 -26.01 2.62
C ASN A 194 13.28 -25.33 3.21
N SER A 195 12.69 -24.41 2.47
CA SER A 195 11.52 -23.63 2.86
C SER A 195 10.37 -23.84 1.87
N ASP A 196 9.17 -23.44 2.28
CA ASP A 196 7.93 -23.56 1.55
C ASP A 196 7.04 -22.31 1.73
N PRO A 197 5.92 -22.18 1.01
CA PRO A 197 5.02 -21.04 1.15
C PRO A 197 4.46 -20.86 2.56
N ILE A 198 4.29 -21.96 3.32
CA ILE A 198 3.77 -21.91 4.69
C ILE A 198 4.80 -21.23 5.61
N ASN A 199 6.08 -21.56 5.45
CA ASN A 199 7.16 -20.86 6.15
C ASN A 199 7.19 -19.36 5.80
N GLY A 200 6.90 -19.01 4.53
CA GLY A 200 6.72 -17.62 4.11
C GLY A 200 5.58 -16.92 4.82
N LEU A 201 4.44 -17.58 4.97
CA LEU A 201 3.29 -17.06 5.71
C LEU A 201 3.61 -16.88 7.20
N ILE A 202 4.31 -17.84 7.81
CA ILE A 202 4.77 -17.74 9.20
C ILE A 202 5.75 -16.56 9.35
N ALA A 203 6.67 -16.39 8.41
CA ALA A 203 7.61 -15.28 8.42
C ALA A 203 6.90 -13.91 8.26
N ALA A 204 5.83 -13.84 7.49
CA ALA A 204 5.03 -12.63 7.27
C ALA A 204 4.34 -12.12 8.54
N ARG A 205 4.06 -12.99 9.53
CA ARG A 205 3.44 -12.58 10.81
C ARG A 205 4.19 -11.48 11.54
N THR A 206 5.49 -11.33 11.29
CA THR A 206 6.32 -10.29 11.92
C THR A 206 6.28 -8.95 11.17
N VAL A 207 5.76 -8.93 9.94
CA VAL A 207 5.71 -7.73 9.10
C VAL A 207 4.69 -6.72 9.66
N PHE A 208 3.50 -7.18 10.04
CA PHE A 208 2.45 -6.32 10.59
C PHE A 208 2.89 -5.59 11.88
N PRO A 209 3.37 -6.29 12.93
CA PRO A 209 3.85 -5.60 14.13
C PRO A 209 5.01 -4.64 13.84
N ALA A 210 5.89 -4.97 12.92
CA ALA A 210 7.01 -4.11 12.54
C ALA A 210 6.51 -2.82 11.86
N ARG A 211 5.50 -2.90 11.00
CA ARG A 211 4.87 -1.73 10.37
C ARG A 211 4.12 -0.86 11.37
N ILE A 212 3.28 -1.47 12.20
CA ILE A 212 2.59 -0.75 13.28
C ILE A 212 3.63 -0.02 14.14
N GLY A 213 4.72 -0.68 14.50
CA GLY A 213 5.83 -0.07 15.23
C GLY A 213 6.46 1.12 14.49
N ALA A 214 6.65 1.01 13.18
CA ALA A 214 7.15 2.11 12.36
C ALA A 214 6.17 3.29 12.29
N HIS A 215 4.87 3.03 12.15
CA HIS A 215 3.84 4.07 12.18
C HIS A 215 3.76 4.75 13.56
N LEU A 216 3.81 3.98 14.64
CA LEU A 216 3.88 4.55 16.00
C LEU A 216 5.15 5.38 16.21
N PHE A 217 6.28 4.94 15.68
CA PHE A 217 7.51 5.73 15.72
C PHE A 217 7.35 7.06 14.97
N GLN A 218 6.70 7.07 13.82
CA GLN A 218 6.39 8.30 13.10
C GLN A 218 5.47 9.22 13.91
N GLU A 219 4.42 8.67 14.55
CA GLU A 219 3.47 9.44 15.37
C GLU A 219 4.09 10.07 16.62
N PHE A 220 4.99 9.36 17.30
CA PHE A 220 5.47 9.78 18.62
C PHE A 220 6.88 10.38 18.62
N VAL A 221 7.71 10.04 17.64
CA VAL A 221 9.11 10.45 17.62
C VAL A 221 9.36 11.51 16.55
N LEU A 222 8.93 11.25 15.30
CA LEU A 222 9.24 12.17 14.22
C LEU A 222 8.37 13.43 14.28
N GLU A 223 7.13 13.32 14.72
CA GLU A 223 6.24 14.49 14.86
C GLU A 223 6.78 15.47 15.91
N ARG A 224 7.34 15.00 17.04
CA ARG A 224 7.92 15.88 18.07
C ARG A 224 9.02 16.76 17.52
N ARG A 225 9.80 16.27 16.56
CA ARG A 225 10.90 17.03 15.94
C ARG A 225 10.44 18.18 15.05
N HIS A 226 9.21 18.11 14.54
CA HIS A 226 8.63 19.21 13.73
C HIS A 226 8.04 20.33 14.57
N HIS A 227 7.61 20.05 15.80
CA HIS A 227 7.11 21.07 16.73
C HIS A 227 8.22 21.94 17.34
N ASP A 228 9.46 21.42 17.38
CA ASP A 228 10.59 22.13 17.99
C ASP A 228 11.38 22.99 17.00
N LYS A 229 10.99 23.06 15.73
CA LYS A 229 11.59 24.02 14.79
C LYS A 229 10.76 25.31 14.80
N PRO A 230 11.30 26.44 15.30
CA PRO A 230 10.64 27.73 15.13
C PRO A 230 10.52 28.03 13.64
N GLU A 231 9.35 28.41 13.19
CA GLU A 231 9.14 29.00 11.87
C GLU A 231 9.98 30.29 11.81
N ASN A 232 11.10 30.26 11.09
CA ASN A 232 11.89 31.45 10.71
C ASN A 232 11.37 32.04 9.41
#